data_2e97fef3c135a3795cb9b274f0018f91
#
_entry.id   2e97fef3c135a3795cb9b274f0018f91
#
_cell.length_a   1.000
_cell.length_b   1.000
_cell.length_c   1.000
_cell.angle_alpha   90.00
_cell.angle_beta   90.00
_cell.angle_gamma   90.00
#
_symmetry.space_group_name_H-M   'P 1'
#
loop_
_entity.id
_entity.type
_entity.pdbx_description
1 polymer ?
#
loop_
_entity_poly.entity_id
_entity_poly.type
_entity_poly.pdbx_seq_one_letter_code
_entity_poly.pdbx_strand_id
1 'polypeptide(L)'
;MKPLSSGLIGFHFSCFSSRHTQAQSPARAAMMNALEEWYDYEQAVIKALAGILTLFFAGILLHEAGISNPLSDFIYEFYLDPIMGESTGDSGYNMVNTMTYGLVLAMFAVALSGWLRHLGVDASDGTLLALLPFVFWAAFGEVVEDAQMFSEPLSALFVSPGVHFQTAAWVVVAGAIGYSVVNGGYEEEERFKRVQVLSTLLIIGQFAIFGLSISESDRVVLNEIDLWPFLLLSVAGMTAPIWLAQSAEKFDHVQRSVYFTGIGGSLVLFGAMVSFMLWRPEESLNLWPLAVVIGAPAVLVYAMVQHGQEAADELAAHGIIAGVLPPRMTEEQYLDSSSKEKDLIESLRSKAVMAYPVAFLPVAGQILDGLATWIGIDYFGYHEKHVVSAAVIDLFDTAATFTVLKLAIGGIILWFYTLANFEYRQKHLRLLIGLALMVVGMAPGLRDVLRLMLGV
;
A
#
# COMPACT_ATOMS: atom_id res chain seq x y z
N MET A 1 -34.84 -22.16 26.49
CA MET A 1 -33.76 -22.30 25.51
C MET A 1 -33.85 -21.11 24.54
N LYS A 2 -32.99 -20.09 24.71
CA LYS A 2 -32.85 -18.96 23.78
C LYS A 2 -31.72 -19.33 22.81
N PRO A 3 -31.80 -19.06 21.51
CA PRO A 3 -30.69 -19.27 20.60
C PRO A 3 -29.62 -18.22 20.79
N LEU A 4 -28.37 -18.65 20.86
CA LEU A 4 -27.17 -17.84 20.82
C LEU A 4 -27.06 -17.17 19.44
N SER A 5 -27.13 -15.85 19.41
CA SER A 5 -26.80 -15.04 18.25
C SER A 5 -25.31 -15.06 18.01
N SER A 6 -24.88 -15.60 16.87
CA SER A 6 -23.53 -15.51 16.34
C SER A 6 -23.18 -14.06 16.02
N GLY A 7 -22.45 -13.42 16.92
CA GLY A 7 -21.84 -12.11 16.67
C GLY A 7 -20.62 -12.24 15.76
N LEU A 8 -20.83 -12.21 14.46
CA LEU A 8 -19.78 -11.82 13.52
C LEU A 8 -19.45 -10.35 13.75
N ILE A 9 -18.19 -10.08 13.99
CA ILE A 9 -17.62 -8.75 14.21
C ILE A 9 -17.79 -7.94 12.91
N GLY A 10 -18.91 -7.25 12.81
CA GLY A 10 -19.14 -6.27 11.77
C GLY A 10 -18.41 -4.98 12.18
N PHE A 11 -17.31 -4.65 11.54
CA PHE A 11 -16.74 -3.32 11.61
C PHE A 11 -17.75 -2.33 11.01
N HIS A 12 -18.50 -1.65 11.85
CA HIS A 12 -19.34 -0.53 11.45
C HIS A 12 -18.46 0.70 11.23
N PHE A 13 -17.95 0.87 10.03
CA PHE A 13 -17.46 2.16 9.56
C PHE A 13 -18.65 3.00 9.11
N SER A 14 -19.23 3.77 10.02
CA SER A 14 -20.28 4.72 9.66
C SER A 14 -19.65 6.09 9.44
N CYS A 15 -19.07 6.32 8.28
CA CYS A 15 -18.94 7.69 7.75
C CYS A 15 -18.66 7.70 6.25
N PHE A 16 -19.31 8.67 5.59
CA PHE A 16 -19.21 9.04 4.19
C PHE A 16 -20.13 8.31 3.20
N SER A 17 -21.34 8.81 3.04
CA SER A 17 -21.89 9.10 1.71
C SER A 17 -23.21 9.87 1.83
N SER A 18 -23.24 11.09 1.34
CA SER A 18 -24.44 11.71 0.75
C SER A 18 -24.00 12.50 -0.48
N ARG A 19 -24.06 11.88 -1.65
CA ARG A 19 -24.03 12.62 -2.93
C ARG A 19 -25.43 12.64 -3.52
N HIS A 20 -26.13 13.74 -3.32
CA HIS A 20 -27.21 14.13 -4.20
C HIS A 20 -26.62 14.76 -5.47
N THR A 21 -26.91 14.19 -6.63
CA THR A 21 -26.67 14.77 -7.96
C THR A 21 -27.53 16.03 -8.10
N GLN A 22 -27.00 17.19 -7.70
CA GLN A 22 -27.55 18.49 -8.06
C GLN A 22 -26.76 19.07 -9.24
N ALA A 23 -27.48 19.62 -10.23
CA ALA A 23 -26.89 20.37 -11.33
C ALA A 23 -25.93 21.44 -10.79
N GLN A 24 -24.70 21.42 -11.25
CA GLN A 24 -23.64 22.29 -10.73
C GLN A 24 -23.91 23.74 -11.08
N SER A 25 -24.00 24.61 -10.08
CA SER A 25 -24.06 26.05 -10.30
C SER A 25 -22.75 26.58 -10.88
N PRO A 26 -22.74 27.67 -11.67
CA PRO A 26 -21.50 28.27 -12.20
C PRO A 26 -20.45 28.59 -11.13
N ALA A 27 -20.88 28.93 -9.91
CA ALA A 27 -20.02 29.16 -8.76
C ALA A 27 -19.33 27.86 -8.30
N ARG A 28 -19.99 26.70 -8.41
CA ARG A 28 -19.43 25.40 -8.07
C ARG A 28 -18.41 24.93 -9.11
N ALA A 29 -18.67 25.21 -10.41
CA ALA A 29 -17.71 24.94 -11.48
C ALA A 29 -16.44 25.79 -11.33
N ALA A 30 -16.56 27.09 -11.04
CA ALA A 30 -15.43 27.98 -10.77
C ALA A 30 -14.66 27.55 -9.50
N MET A 31 -15.34 27.05 -8.47
CA MET A 31 -14.72 26.51 -7.28
C MET A 31 -13.94 25.21 -7.57
N MET A 32 -14.50 24.33 -8.42
CA MET A 32 -13.81 23.10 -8.84
C MET A 32 -12.54 23.44 -9.63
N ASN A 33 -12.61 24.35 -10.60
CA ASN A 33 -11.43 24.77 -11.37
C ASN A 33 -10.31 25.32 -10.47
N ALA A 34 -10.65 26.16 -9.46
CA ALA A 34 -9.67 26.68 -8.51
C ALA A 34 -9.06 25.58 -7.60
N LEU A 35 -9.80 24.47 -7.36
CA LEU A 35 -9.27 23.33 -6.61
C LEU A 35 -8.38 22.41 -7.46
N GLU A 36 -8.49 22.48 -8.77
CA GLU A 36 -7.72 21.68 -9.75
C GLU A 36 -6.38 22.32 -10.13
N GLU A 37 -6.17 23.60 -9.84
CA GLU A 37 -4.90 24.27 -10.12
C GLU A 37 -3.73 23.65 -9.37
N TRP A 38 -2.59 23.56 -10.08
CA TRP A 38 -1.34 23.07 -9.50
C TRP A 38 -0.72 24.10 -8.55
N TYR A 39 -0.22 23.66 -7.40
CA TYR A 39 0.64 24.50 -6.57
C TYR A 39 2.00 24.69 -7.21
N ASP A 40 2.67 25.83 -6.93
CA ASP A 40 4.01 26.10 -7.46
C ASP A 40 5.03 25.06 -7.05
N TYR A 41 4.94 24.54 -5.82
CA TYR A 41 5.82 23.47 -5.36
C TYR A 41 5.58 22.14 -6.08
N GLU A 42 4.35 21.82 -6.44
CA GLU A 42 4.04 20.61 -7.22
C GLU A 42 4.65 20.69 -8.61
N GLN A 43 4.53 21.83 -9.28
CA GLN A 43 5.17 22.07 -10.58
C GLN A 43 6.69 22.00 -10.51
N ALA A 44 7.29 22.56 -9.45
CA ALA A 44 8.74 22.51 -9.23
C ALA A 44 9.19 21.06 -9.03
N VAL A 45 8.47 20.28 -8.23
CA VAL A 45 8.76 18.86 -7.96
C VAL A 45 8.64 18.02 -9.23
N ILE A 46 7.62 18.24 -10.06
CA ILE A 46 7.45 17.51 -11.34
C ILE A 46 8.65 17.80 -12.27
N LYS A 47 9.07 19.05 -12.39
CA LYS A 47 10.22 19.43 -13.22
C LYS A 47 11.52 18.80 -12.68
N ALA A 48 11.72 18.82 -11.37
CA ALA A 48 12.88 18.20 -10.74
C ALA A 48 12.89 16.68 -10.92
N LEU A 49 11.74 16.02 -10.73
CA LEU A 49 11.59 14.58 -10.94
C LEU A 49 11.85 14.20 -12.40
N ALA A 50 11.32 14.95 -13.37
CA ALA A 50 11.61 14.74 -14.78
C ALA A 50 13.10 14.91 -15.10
N GLY A 51 13.78 15.88 -14.49
CA GLY A 51 15.22 16.07 -14.60
C GLY A 51 16.02 14.89 -14.03
N ILE A 52 15.69 14.43 -12.83
CA ILE A 52 16.32 13.27 -12.19
C ILE A 52 16.17 12.03 -13.06
N LEU A 53 14.95 11.73 -13.52
CA LEU A 53 14.68 10.57 -14.38
C LEU A 53 15.45 10.67 -15.71
N THR A 54 15.50 11.87 -16.31
CA THR A 54 16.25 12.09 -17.54
C THR A 54 17.74 11.80 -17.35
N LEU A 55 18.34 12.30 -16.27
CA LEU A 55 19.75 12.05 -15.95
C LEU A 55 20.01 10.56 -15.66
N PHE A 56 19.09 9.90 -14.94
CA PHE A 56 19.20 8.50 -14.62
C PHE A 56 19.19 7.63 -15.89
N PHE A 57 18.19 7.83 -16.78
CA PHE A 57 18.13 7.10 -18.04
C PHE A 57 19.28 7.45 -18.99
N ALA A 58 19.74 8.71 -19.00
CA ALA A 58 20.93 9.09 -19.78
C ALA A 58 22.17 8.37 -19.28
N GLY A 59 22.37 8.26 -17.96
CA GLY A 59 23.48 7.52 -17.36
C GLY A 59 23.47 6.04 -17.74
N ILE A 60 22.28 5.39 -17.70
CA ILE A 60 22.11 3.99 -18.16
C ILE A 60 22.50 3.85 -19.63
N LEU A 61 21.94 4.69 -20.50
CA LEU A 61 22.22 4.61 -21.95
C LEU A 61 23.69 4.85 -22.30
N LEU A 62 24.36 5.76 -21.59
CA LEU A 62 25.79 6.01 -21.76
C LEU A 62 26.62 4.80 -21.30
N HIS A 63 26.26 4.18 -20.19
CA HIS A 63 26.91 2.97 -19.70
C HIS A 63 26.78 1.82 -20.70
N GLU A 64 25.56 1.53 -21.16
CA GLU A 64 25.28 0.49 -22.16
C GLU A 64 25.99 0.74 -23.50
N ALA A 65 26.20 2.02 -23.86
CA ALA A 65 26.97 2.41 -25.04
C ALA A 65 28.51 2.29 -24.84
N GLY A 66 28.97 1.88 -23.66
CA GLY A 66 30.40 1.79 -23.33
C GLY A 66 31.08 3.15 -23.17
N ILE A 67 30.33 4.21 -22.92
CA ILE A 67 30.84 5.58 -22.73
C ILE A 67 31.01 5.85 -21.23
N SER A 68 32.26 5.69 -20.73
CA SER A 68 32.59 6.03 -19.34
C SER A 68 32.68 7.55 -19.15
N ASN A 69 31.95 8.05 -18.20
CA ASN A 69 31.96 9.45 -17.75
C ASN A 69 31.36 9.52 -16.31
N PRO A 70 31.53 10.64 -15.60
CA PRO A 70 31.07 10.73 -14.21
C PRO A 70 29.60 10.38 -13.97
N LEU A 71 28.71 10.60 -14.95
CA LEU A 71 27.30 10.27 -14.82
C LEU A 71 27.07 8.75 -14.98
N SER A 72 27.61 8.14 -16.03
CA SER A 72 27.46 6.70 -16.28
C SER A 72 28.09 5.87 -15.16
N ASP A 73 29.29 6.27 -14.70
CA ASP A 73 30.01 5.57 -13.65
C ASP A 73 29.28 5.67 -12.32
N PHE A 74 28.74 6.86 -11.95
CA PHE A 74 27.91 7.05 -10.77
C PHE A 74 26.61 6.22 -10.80
N ILE A 75 25.90 6.22 -11.94
CA ILE A 75 24.66 5.43 -12.07
C ILE A 75 24.96 3.93 -12.01
N TYR A 76 26.04 3.49 -12.61
CA TYR A 76 26.44 2.08 -12.53
C TYR A 76 26.78 1.69 -11.09
N GLU A 77 27.71 2.38 -10.45
CA GLU A 77 28.23 2.04 -9.13
C GLU A 77 27.15 2.04 -8.03
N PHE A 78 26.29 3.04 -8.03
CA PHE A 78 25.33 3.23 -6.92
C PHE A 78 23.95 2.65 -7.17
N TYR A 79 23.60 2.30 -8.41
CA TYR A 79 22.25 1.80 -8.74
C TYR A 79 22.25 0.50 -9.55
N LEU A 80 22.94 0.44 -10.70
CA LEU A 80 22.85 -0.74 -11.58
C LEU A 80 23.54 -1.97 -10.98
N ASP A 81 24.78 -1.82 -10.55
CA ASP A 81 25.55 -2.90 -9.94
C ASP A 81 24.87 -3.45 -8.67
N PRO A 82 24.39 -2.61 -7.71
CA PRO A 82 23.60 -3.06 -6.59
C PRO A 82 22.29 -3.80 -6.97
N ILE A 83 21.53 -3.31 -7.96
CA ILE A 83 20.29 -3.98 -8.41
C ILE A 83 20.60 -5.35 -9.01
N MET A 84 21.66 -5.47 -9.84
CA MET A 84 22.10 -6.75 -10.40
C MET A 84 22.62 -7.69 -9.30
N GLY A 85 23.31 -7.16 -8.29
CA GLY A 85 23.79 -7.92 -7.13
C GLY A 85 22.62 -8.47 -6.30
N GLU A 86 21.55 -7.71 -6.07
CA GLU A 86 20.37 -8.17 -5.34
C GLU A 86 19.70 -9.36 -6.04
N SER A 87 19.63 -9.35 -7.37
CA SER A 87 19.06 -10.47 -8.14
C SER A 87 19.90 -11.75 -8.05
N THR A 88 21.17 -11.64 -7.67
CA THR A 88 22.08 -12.80 -7.42
C THR A 88 22.20 -13.18 -5.95
N GLY A 89 21.44 -12.53 -5.05
CA GLY A 89 21.43 -12.79 -3.61
C GLY A 89 22.37 -11.93 -2.76
N ASP A 90 23.18 -11.07 -3.39
CA ASP A 90 24.03 -10.09 -2.69
C ASP A 90 23.20 -8.85 -2.24
N SER A 91 23.75 -8.11 -1.26
CA SER A 91 23.09 -6.90 -0.78
C SER A 91 23.13 -5.78 -1.82
N GLY A 92 21.94 -5.37 -2.31
CA GLY A 92 21.78 -4.31 -3.30
C GLY A 92 21.72 -2.90 -2.72
N TYR A 93 21.78 -2.70 -1.39
CA TYR A 93 21.55 -1.42 -0.74
C TYR A 93 22.85 -0.72 -0.33
N ASN A 94 22.92 0.58 -0.64
CA ASN A 94 23.94 1.50 -0.14
C ASN A 94 23.27 2.82 0.32
N MET A 95 24.03 3.67 1.01
CA MET A 95 23.48 4.92 1.55
C MET A 95 22.96 5.86 0.45
N VAL A 96 23.61 5.90 -0.72
CA VAL A 96 23.25 6.81 -1.83
C VAL A 96 21.91 6.38 -2.43
N ASN A 97 21.74 5.10 -2.80
CA ASN A 97 20.50 4.64 -3.39
C ASN A 97 19.34 4.66 -2.37
N THR A 98 19.59 4.30 -1.12
CA THR A 98 18.57 4.35 -0.04
C THR A 98 18.01 5.77 0.16
N MET A 99 18.87 6.77 0.25
CA MET A 99 18.44 8.17 0.40
C MET A 99 17.73 8.70 -0.85
N THR A 100 18.24 8.32 -2.03
CA THR A 100 17.60 8.72 -3.31
C THR A 100 16.24 8.10 -3.49
N TYR A 101 16.07 6.82 -3.16
CA TYR A 101 14.76 6.15 -3.23
C TYR A 101 13.73 6.83 -2.33
N GLY A 102 14.11 7.18 -1.10
CA GLY A 102 13.24 7.92 -0.19
C GLY A 102 12.86 9.31 -0.75
N LEU A 103 13.82 10.05 -1.28
CA LEU A 103 13.58 11.36 -1.90
C LEU A 103 12.67 11.26 -3.13
N VAL A 104 12.97 10.34 -4.04
CA VAL A 104 12.17 10.13 -5.26
C VAL A 104 10.74 9.68 -4.91
N LEU A 105 10.58 8.81 -3.91
CA LEU A 105 9.25 8.40 -3.42
C LEU A 105 8.45 9.61 -2.91
N ALA A 106 9.07 10.48 -2.11
CA ALA A 106 8.43 11.70 -1.59
C ALA A 106 8.05 12.66 -2.74
N MET A 107 8.95 12.88 -3.69
CA MET A 107 8.68 13.71 -4.87
C MET A 107 7.57 13.12 -5.73
N PHE A 108 7.55 11.81 -5.90
CA PHE A 108 6.50 11.11 -6.65
C PHE A 108 5.14 11.23 -5.97
N ALA A 109 5.08 11.12 -4.63
CA ALA A 109 3.86 11.34 -3.88
C ALA A 109 3.30 12.76 -4.07
N VAL A 110 4.17 13.78 -4.05
CA VAL A 110 3.76 15.17 -4.33
C VAL A 110 3.23 15.32 -5.76
N ALA A 111 3.95 14.83 -6.77
CA ALA A 111 3.54 14.92 -8.16
C ALA A 111 2.22 14.19 -8.42
N LEU A 112 2.09 12.96 -7.88
CA LEU A 112 0.89 12.15 -8.01
C LEU A 112 -0.32 12.78 -7.30
N SER A 113 -0.12 13.47 -6.18
CA SER A 113 -1.21 14.15 -5.47
C SER A 113 -1.90 15.21 -6.32
N GLY A 114 -1.11 16.03 -7.00
CA GLY A 114 -1.63 17.02 -7.95
C GLY A 114 -2.34 16.38 -9.14
N TRP A 115 -1.78 15.30 -9.68
CA TRP A 115 -2.37 14.56 -10.80
C TRP A 115 -3.73 13.92 -10.44
N LEU A 116 -3.82 13.22 -9.31
CA LEU A 116 -5.06 12.58 -8.85
C LEU A 116 -6.14 13.61 -8.54
N ARG A 117 -5.76 14.77 -7.98
CA ARG A 117 -6.66 15.90 -7.77
C ARG A 117 -7.20 16.42 -9.10
N HIS A 118 -6.33 16.61 -10.10
CA HIS A 118 -6.73 17.07 -11.44
C HIS A 118 -7.69 16.09 -12.13
N LEU A 119 -7.49 14.79 -11.96
CA LEU A 119 -8.41 13.76 -12.48
C LEU A 119 -9.71 13.67 -11.68
N GLY A 120 -9.84 14.34 -10.54
CA GLY A 120 -11.02 14.27 -9.68
C GLY A 120 -11.21 12.89 -9.01
N VAL A 121 -10.14 12.13 -8.84
CA VAL A 121 -10.17 10.86 -8.10
C VAL A 121 -10.47 11.13 -6.62
N ASP A 122 -11.22 10.25 -5.96
CA ASP A 122 -11.53 10.41 -4.55
C ASP A 122 -10.28 10.30 -3.66
N ALA A 123 -10.19 11.19 -2.68
CA ALA A 123 -9.09 11.25 -1.71
C ALA A 123 -9.52 10.86 -0.30
N SER A 124 -10.58 10.06 -0.17
CA SER A 124 -11.02 9.54 1.13
C SER A 124 -10.07 8.46 1.65
N ASP A 125 -10.07 8.25 2.95
CA ASP A 125 -9.29 7.20 3.60
C ASP A 125 -9.73 5.78 3.15
N GLY A 126 -10.92 5.64 2.55
CA GLY A 126 -11.36 4.43 1.86
C GLY A 126 -10.41 3.96 0.75
N THR A 127 -9.70 4.90 0.12
CA THR A 127 -8.70 4.57 -0.91
C THR A 127 -7.53 3.74 -0.34
N LEU A 128 -7.06 4.02 0.89
CA LEU A 128 -6.04 3.18 1.52
C LEU A 128 -6.55 1.76 1.78
N LEU A 129 -7.80 1.64 2.24
CA LEU A 129 -8.42 0.33 2.47
C LEU A 129 -8.61 -0.44 1.16
N ALA A 130 -8.93 0.27 0.08
CA ALA A 130 -9.05 -0.35 -1.26
C ALA A 130 -7.69 -0.79 -1.82
N LEU A 131 -6.60 -0.10 -1.48
CA LEU A 131 -5.23 -0.43 -1.90
C LEU A 131 -4.56 -1.48 -1.00
N LEU A 132 -5.00 -1.63 0.25
CA LEU A 132 -4.41 -2.57 1.21
C LEU A 132 -4.25 -4.00 0.65
N PRO A 133 -5.19 -4.58 -0.11
CA PRO A 133 -5.01 -5.90 -0.72
C PRO A 133 -3.78 -6.01 -1.63
N PHE A 134 -3.35 -4.92 -2.26
CA PHE A 134 -2.15 -4.95 -3.10
C PHE A 134 -0.85 -5.02 -2.30
N VAL A 135 -0.86 -4.65 -1.03
CA VAL A 135 0.28 -4.88 -0.13
C VAL A 135 0.42 -6.40 0.15
N PHE A 136 -0.70 -7.09 0.39
CA PHE A 136 -0.72 -8.55 0.52
C PHE A 136 -0.36 -9.24 -0.80
N TRP A 137 -0.86 -8.72 -1.92
CA TRP A 137 -0.53 -9.21 -3.25
C TRP A 137 0.99 -9.19 -3.50
N ALA A 138 1.65 -8.07 -3.20
CA ALA A 138 3.09 -7.94 -3.35
C ALA A 138 3.84 -8.92 -2.43
N ALA A 139 3.49 -8.95 -1.14
CA ALA A 139 4.13 -9.85 -0.18
C ALA A 139 3.97 -11.34 -0.54
N PHE A 140 2.76 -11.77 -0.95
CA PHE A 140 2.54 -13.15 -1.39
C PHE A 140 3.34 -13.47 -2.65
N GLY A 141 3.40 -12.52 -3.62
CA GLY A 141 4.14 -12.71 -4.85
C GLY A 141 5.64 -12.87 -4.61
N GLU A 142 6.23 -12.01 -3.77
CA GLU A 142 7.65 -12.13 -3.38
C GLU A 142 7.93 -13.45 -2.65
N VAL A 143 7.04 -13.90 -1.76
CA VAL A 143 7.21 -15.18 -1.05
C VAL A 143 7.07 -16.39 -1.98
N VAL A 144 6.16 -16.34 -2.96
CA VAL A 144 6.05 -17.37 -4.01
C VAL A 144 7.30 -17.42 -4.88
N GLU A 145 7.92 -16.26 -5.13
CA GLU A 145 9.21 -16.15 -5.80
C GLU A 145 10.35 -16.71 -4.93
N ASP A 146 10.46 -16.30 -3.66
CA ASP A 146 11.43 -16.82 -2.69
C ASP A 146 11.33 -18.38 -2.58
N ALA A 147 10.11 -18.93 -2.72
CA ALA A 147 9.85 -20.37 -2.80
C ALA A 147 10.21 -21.00 -4.17
N GLN A 148 10.69 -20.21 -5.14
CA GLN A 148 11.05 -20.64 -6.49
C GLN A 148 9.90 -21.27 -7.28
N MET A 149 8.67 -20.84 -7.03
CA MET A 149 7.48 -21.38 -7.70
C MET A 149 7.16 -20.69 -9.03
N PHE A 150 7.88 -19.63 -9.41
CA PHE A 150 7.75 -19.01 -10.72
C PHE A 150 8.86 -19.49 -11.67
N SER A 151 8.53 -19.58 -12.96
CA SER A 151 9.50 -19.70 -14.04
C SER A 151 9.97 -18.32 -14.53
N GLU A 152 11.13 -18.25 -15.19
CA GLU A 152 11.56 -17.04 -15.88
C GLU A 152 10.69 -16.78 -17.14
N PRO A 153 10.41 -15.51 -17.53
CA PRO A 153 10.95 -14.28 -16.90
C PRO A 153 10.10 -13.70 -15.78
N LEU A 154 9.02 -14.38 -15.34
CA LEU A 154 8.10 -13.82 -14.36
C LEU A 154 8.73 -13.73 -12.96
N SER A 155 9.59 -14.70 -12.59
CA SER A 155 10.35 -14.70 -11.33
C SER A 155 11.05 -13.34 -11.12
N ALA A 156 11.82 -12.87 -12.12
CA ALA A 156 12.53 -11.60 -12.04
C ALA A 156 11.63 -10.37 -11.80
N LEU A 157 10.34 -10.45 -12.16
CA LEU A 157 9.38 -9.35 -11.91
C LEU A 157 8.86 -9.30 -10.46
N PHE A 158 9.07 -10.36 -9.67
CA PHE A 158 8.74 -10.37 -8.24
C PHE A 158 9.95 -10.07 -7.34
N VAL A 159 11.14 -9.91 -7.92
CA VAL A 159 12.32 -9.36 -7.23
C VAL A 159 12.24 -7.83 -7.26
N SER A 160 12.68 -7.16 -6.18
CA SER A 160 12.77 -5.69 -6.13
C SER A 160 13.79 -5.16 -7.16
N PRO A 161 13.49 -4.09 -7.94
CA PRO A 161 12.30 -3.23 -7.88
C PRO A 161 11.11 -3.71 -8.74
N GLY A 162 11.20 -4.85 -9.42
CA GLY A 162 10.20 -5.39 -10.35
C GLY A 162 8.80 -5.50 -9.74
N VAL A 163 8.70 -6.01 -8.50
CA VAL A 163 7.43 -6.15 -7.78
C VAL A 163 6.71 -4.82 -7.59
N HIS A 164 7.43 -3.72 -7.35
CA HIS A 164 6.83 -2.40 -7.17
C HIS A 164 6.23 -1.87 -8.47
N PHE A 165 6.94 -2.05 -9.60
CA PHE A 165 6.42 -1.68 -10.92
C PHE A 165 5.22 -2.53 -11.32
N GLN A 166 5.26 -3.83 -11.04
CA GLN A 166 4.17 -4.75 -11.31
C GLN A 166 2.92 -4.40 -10.49
N THR A 167 3.09 -4.18 -9.19
CA THR A 167 2.00 -3.74 -8.30
C THR A 167 1.39 -2.44 -8.78
N ALA A 168 2.22 -1.43 -9.10
CA ALA A 168 1.75 -0.16 -9.62
C ALA A 168 1.00 -0.33 -10.94
N ALA A 169 1.47 -1.17 -11.86
CA ALA A 169 0.79 -1.44 -13.12
C ALA A 169 -0.62 -2.01 -12.90
N TRP A 170 -0.77 -3.02 -12.03
CA TRP A 170 -2.08 -3.59 -11.71
C TRP A 170 -3.03 -2.58 -11.04
N VAL A 171 -2.52 -1.76 -10.11
CA VAL A 171 -3.29 -0.68 -9.46
C VAL A 171 -3.76 0.34 -10.49
N VAL A 172 -2.87 0.79 -11.39
CA VAL A 172 -3.20 1.76 -12.43
C VAL A 172 -4.24 1.20 -13.41
N VAL A 173 -4.09 -0.04 -13.85
CA VAL A 173 -5.06 -0.69 -14.75
C VAL A 173 -6.42 -0.84 -14.07
N ALA A 174 -6.45 -1.33 -12.84
CA ALA A 174 -7.70 -1.46 -12.08
C ALA A 174 -8.36 -0.10 -11.83
N GLY A 175 -7.57 0.91 -11.44
CA GLY A 175 -8.04 2.28 -11.25
C GLY A 175 -8.59 2.90 -12.54
N ALA A 176 -7.89 2.72 -13.67
CA ALA A 176 -8.31 3.21 -14.99
C ALA A 176 -9.63 2.57 -15.45
N ILE A 177 -9.84 1.29 -15.15
CA ILE A 177 -11.13 0.60 -15.41
C ILE A 177 -12.25 1.28 -14.61
N GLY A 178 -12.07 1.42 -13.28
CA GLY A 178 -13.06 2.10 -12.44
C GLY A 178 -13.36 3.51 -12.92
N TYR A 179 -12.31 4.27 -13.24
CA TYR A 179 -12.42 5.64 -13.78
C TYR A 179 -13.17 5.69 -15.10
N SER A 180 -12.87 4.79 -16.04
CA SER A 180 -13.56 4.74 -17.33
C SER A 180 -15.04 4.39 -17.19
N VAL A 181 -15.38 3.49 -16.26
CA VAL A 181 -16.78 3.15 -15.97
C VAL A 181 -17.54 4.34 -15.37
N VAL A 182 -16.92 5.11 -14.47
CA VAL A 182 -17.52 6.32 -13.89
C VAL A 182 -17.84 7.34 -14.97
N ASN A 183 -16.93 7.56 -15.91
CA ASN A 183 -17.06 8.56 -16.97
C ASN A 183 -17.82 8.05 -18.22
N GLY A 184 -18.19 6.78 -18.28
CA GLY A 184 -18.82 6.14 -19.44
C GLY A 184 -20.32 6.44 -19.62
N GLY A 185 -20.93 7.30 -18.78
CA GLY A 185 -22.34 7.67 -18.91
C GLY A 185 -23.37 6.59 -18.52
N TYR A 186 -22.93 5.51 -17.87
CA TYR A 186 -23.80 4.41 -17.43
C TYR A 186 -24.60 4.74 -16.19
N GLU A 187 -25.73 4.06 -15.99
CA GLU A 187 -26.50 4.10 -14.75
C GLU A 187 -25.75 3.39 -13.61
N GLU A 188 -26.08 3.71 -12.37
CA GLU A 188 -25.34 3.23 -11.18
C GLU A 188 -25.28 1.70 -11.07
N GLU A 189 -26.41 1.02 -11.32
CA GLU A 189 -26.46 -0.45 -11.30
C GLU A 189 -25.61 -1.07 -12.41
N GLU A 190 -25.61 -0.46 -13.59
CA GLU A 190 -24.79 -0.91 -14.72
C GLU A 190 -23.30 -0.65 -14.46
N ARG A 191 -22.93 0.50 -13.87
CA ARG A 191 -21.56 0.78 -13.43
C ARG A 191 -21.04 -0.30 -12.50
N PHE A 192 -21.83 -0.66 -11.50
CA PHE A 192 -21.43 -1.70 -10.53
C PHE A 192 -21.18 -3.04 -11.21
N LYS A 193 -22.11 -3.50 -12.06
CA LYS A 193 -21.97 -4.74 -12.83
C LYS A 193 -20.74 -4.74 -13.74
N ARG A 194 -20.47 -3.62 -14.40
CA ARG A 194 -19.30 -3.47 -15.26
C ARG A 194 -18.00 -3.55 -14.46
N VAL A 195 -17.91 -2.90 -13.32
CA VAL A 195 -16.75 -3.00 -12.42
C VAL A 195 -16.54 -4.44 -11.98
N GLN A 196 -17.61 -5.16 -11.57
CA GLN A 196 -17.50 -6.58 -11.21
C GLN A 196 -16.93 -7.43 -12.34
N VAL A 197 -17.50 -7.31 -13.55
CA VAL A 197 -17.09 -8.11 -14.71
C VAL A 197 -15.64 -7.79 -15.11
N LEU A 198 -15.28 -6.52 -15.21
CA LEU A 198 -13.95 -6.11 -15.65
C LEU A 198 -12.87 -6.45 -14.60
N SER A 199 -13.17 -6.31 -13.30
CA SER A 199 -12.27 -6.78 -12.24
C SER A 199 -12.09 -8.30 -12.28
N THR A 200 -13.17 -9.06 -12.50
CA THR A 200 -13.08 -10.52 -12.69
C THR A 200 -12.18 -10.89 -13.88
N LEU A 201 -12.28 -10.17 -15.00
CA LEU A 201 -11.40 -10.41 -16.17
C LEU A 201 -9.93 -10.09 -15.86
N LEU A 202 -9.65 -9.04 -15.07
CA LEU A 202 -8.28 -8.77 -14.62
C LEU A 202 -7.74 -9.90 -13.72
N ILE A 203 -8.55 -10.41 -12.82
CA ILE A 203 -8.16 -11.52 -11.93
C ILE A 203 -7.92 -12.81 -12.74
N ILE A 204 -8.76 -13.08 -13.75
CA ILE A 204 -8.53 -14.19 -14.69
C ILE A 204 -7.20 -14.00 -15.45
N GLY A 205 -6.90 -12.77 -15.86
CA GLY A 205 -5.62 -12.43 -16.49
C GLY A 205 -4.43 -12.71 -15.57
N GLN A 206 -4.50 -12.30 -14.30
CA GLN A 206 -3.48 -12.61 -13.29
C GLN A 206 -3.34 -14.11 -13.08
N PHE A 207 -4.46 -14.84 -12.93
CA PHE A 207 -4.44 -16.31 -12.81
C PHE A 207 -3.77 -16.97 -14.01
N ALA A 208 -4.07 -16.54 -15.23
CA ALA A 208 -3.48 -17.10 -16.43
C ALA A 208 -1.95 -16.87 -16.48
N ILE A 209 -1.50 -15.63 -16.20
CA ILE A 209 -0.07 -15.29 -16.20
C ILE A 209 0.69 -16.07 -15.13
N PHE A 210 0.20 -16.05 -13.89
CA PHE A 210 0.86 -16.72 -12.77
C PHE A 210 0.76 -18.24 -12.87
N GLY A 211 -0.40 -18.76 -13.29
CA GLY A 211 -0.63 -20.17 -13.45
C GLY A 211 0.24 -20.82 -14.52
N LEU A 212 0.46 -20.13 -15.66
CA LEU A 212 1.39 -20.59 -16.68
C LEU A 212 2.81 -20.65 -16.12
N SER A 213 3.30 -19.58 -15.49
CA SER A 213 4.65 -19.56 -14.92
C SER A 213 4.84 -20.62 -13.82
N ILE A 214 3.86 -20.80 -12.93
CA ILE A 214 3.91 -21.80 -11.86
C ILE A 214 3.92 -23.22 -12.44
N SER A 215 3.11 -23.49 -13.47
CA SER A 215 3.06 -24.82 -14.09
C SER A 215 4.34 -25.19 -14.87
N GLU A 216 5.14 -24.20 -15.28
CA GLU A 216 6.41 -24.36 -15.97
C GLU A 216 7.63 -24.29 -15.03
N SER A 217 7.42 -23.98 -13.75
CA SER A 217 8.52 -23.89 -12.78
C SER A 217 9.13 -25.27 -12.51
N ASP A 218 10.46 -25.35 -12.62
CA ASP A 218 11.21 -26.57 -12.27
C ASP A 218 10.94 -27.01 -10.83
N ARG A 219 10.75 -26.06 -9.91
CA ARG A 219 10.41 -26.33 -8.51
C ARG A 219 9.12 -27.10 -8.37
N VAL A 220 8.10 -26.72 -9.12
CA VAL A 220 6.79 -27.34 -9.09
C VAL A 220 6.81 -28.70 -9.80
N VAL A 221 7.40 -28.73 -11.00
CA VAL A 221 7.43 -29.94 -11.85
C VAL A 221 8.27 -31.06 -11.22
N LEU A 222 9.49 -30.74 -10.77
CA LEU A 222 10.42 -31.75 -10.23
C LEU A 222 10.02 -32.27 -8.85
N ASN A 223 9.28 -31.48 -8.07
CA ASN A 223 8.85 -31.89 -6.74
C ASN A 223 7.38 -32.32 -6.70
N GLU A 224 6.69 -32.40 -7.84
CA GLU A 224 5.30 -32.82 -7.96
C GLU A 224 4.37 -32.06 -6.98
N ILE A 225 4.55 -30.71 -6.87
CA ILE A 225 3.78 -29.89 -5.94
C ILE A 225 2.32 -29.85 -6.38
N ASP A 226 1.41 -30.24 -5.49
CA ASP A 226 -0.01 -30.24 -5.74
C ASP A 226 -0.56 -28.80 -5.87
N LEU A 227 -1.15 -28.47 -7.01
CA LEU A 227 -1.69 -27.15 -7.30
C LEU A 227 -3.21 -27.02 -7.04
N TRP A 228 -3.86 -28.00 -6.37
CA TRP A 228 -5.29 -27.87 -6.07
C TRP A 228 -5.62 -26.69 -5.14
N PRO A 229 -4.78 -26.28 -4.15
CA PRO A 229 -5.05 -25.08 -3.36
C PRO A 229 -4.96 -23.81 -4.20
N PHE A 230 -3.96 -23.76 -5.11
CA PHE A 230 -3.84 -22.67 -6.08
C PHE A 230 -5.10 -22.53 -6.93
N LEU A 231 -5.61 -23.62 -7.49
CA LEU A 231 -6.82 -23.61 -8.30
C LEU A 231 -8.06 -23.20 -7.49
N LEU A 232 -8.23 -23.77 -6.29
CA LEU A 232 -9.38 -23.47 -5.43
C LEU A 232 -9.42 -22.00 -5.02
N LEU A 233 -8.30 -21.45 -4.55
CA LEU A 233 -8.22 -20.05 -4.12
C LEU A 233 -8.27 -19.09 -5.30
N SER A 234 -7.79 -19.50 -6.48
CA SER A 234 -7.97 -18.70 -7.70
C SER A 234 -9.44 -18.60 -8.11
N VAL A 235 -10.22 -19.67 -7.99
CA VAL A 235 -11.69 -19.62 -8.22
C VAL A 235 -12.37 -18.70 -7.20
N ALA A 236 -11.97 -18.77 -5.93
CA ALA A 236 -12.46 -17.83 -4.91
C ALA A 236 -12.08 -16.38 -5.26
N GLY A 237 -10.85 -16.14 -5.74
CA GLY A 237 -10.39 -14.83 -6.21
C GLY A 237 -11.17 -14.30 -7.39
N MET A 238 -11.39 -15.11 -8.43
CA MET A 238 -12.17 -14.74 -9.62
C MET A 238 -13.62 -14.36 -9.26
N THR A 239 -14.19 -15.01 -8.24
CA THR A 239 -15.54 -14.73 -7.76
C THR A 239 -15.59 -13.63 -6.67
N ALA A 240 -14.47 -13.11 -6.23
CA ALA A 240 -14.39 -12.07 -5.19
C ALA A 240 -15.28 -10.84 -5.46
N PRO A 241 -15.39 -10.31 -6.68
CA PRO A 241 -16.29 -9.20 -6.97
C PRO A 241 -17.77 -9.50 -6.65
N ILE A 242 -18.18 -10.77 -6.62
CA ILE A 242 -19.55 -11.20 -6.33
C ILE A 242 -19.79 -11.29 -4.82
N TRP A 243 -18.96 -12.06 -4.12
CA TRP A 243 -19.20 -12.29 -2.68
C TRP A 243 -18.73 -11.13 -1.79
N LEU A 244 -17.86 -10.23 -2.29
CA LEU A 244 -17.45 -8.98 -1.62
C LEU A 244 -18.35 -7.79 -1.98
N ALA A 245 -19.36 -7.94 -2.81
CA ALA A 245 -20.21 -6.84 -3.28
C ALA A 245 -20.72 -5.96 -2.13
N GLN A 246 -21.23 -6.58 -1.07
CA GLN A 246 -21.76 -5.88 0.11
C GLN A 246 -20.67 -5.16 0.91
N SER A 247 -19.50 -5.76 1.11
CA SER A 247 -18.39 -5.11 1.84
C SER A 247 -17.81 -3.90 1.08
N ALA A 248 -17.97 -3.88 -0.24
CA ALA A 248 -17.49 -2.82 -1.11
C ALA A 248 -18.52 -1.71 -1.35
N GLU A 249 -19.71 -1.74 -0.73
CA GLU A 249 -20.75 -0.69 -0.92
C GLU A 249 -20.27 0.71 -0.56
N LYS A 250 -19.37 0.83 0.41
CA LYS A 250 -18.82 2.12 0.87
C LYS A 250 -17.76 2.70 -0.06
N PHE A 251 -17.21 1.91 -0.97
CA PHE A 251 -16.22 2.35 -1.94
C PHE A 251 -16.89 2.98 -3.16
N ASP A 252 -16.27 3.99 -3.73
CA ASP A 252 -16.62 4.43 -5.08
C ASP A 252 -16.22 3.39 -6.14
N HIS A 253 -16.58 3.60 -7.41
CA HIS A 253 -16.31 2.62 -8.45
C HIS A 253 -14.82 2.44 -8.78
N VAL A 254 -13.99 3.48 -8.59
CA VAL A 254 -12.54 3.38 -8.76
C VAL A 254 -11.95 2.53 -7.64
N GLN A 255 -12.31 2.84 -6.39
CA GLN A 255 -11.90 2.08 -5.21
C GLN A 255 -12.39 0.63 -5.27
N ARG A 256 -13.64 0.37 -5.72
CA ARG A 256 -14.19 -0.99 -5.90
C ARG A 256 -13.37 -1.81 -6.90
N SER A 257 -13.03 -1.22 -8.04
CA SER A 257 -12.22 -1.90 -9.06
C SER A 257 -10.85 -2.27 -8.53
N VAL A 258 -10.19 -1.37 -7.82
CA VAL A 258 -8.89 -1.61 -7.17
C VAL A 258 -9.01 -2.68 -6.09
N TYR A 259 -10.00 -2.57 -5.21
CA TYR A 259 -10.25 -3.50 -4.11
C TYR A 259 -10.52 -4.92 -4.59
N PHE A 260 -11.44 -5.10 -5.55
CA PHE A 260 -11.76 -6.41 -6.10
C PHE A 260 -10.58 -7.05 -6.80
N THR A 261 -9.86 -6.29 -7.62
CA THR A 261 -8.68 -6.79 -8.33
C THR A 261 -7.55 -7.15 -7.36
N GLY A 262 -7.34 -6.32 -6.34
CA GLY A 262 -6.35 -6.57 -5.30
C GLY A 262 -6.64 -7.82 -4.47
N ILE A 263 -7.87 -7.98 -3.95
CA ILE A 263 -8.26 -9.19 -3.20
C ILE A 263 -8.19 -10.43 -4.08
N GLY A 264 -8.75 -10.35 -5.31
CA GLY A 264 -8.76 -11.50 -6.21
C GLY A 264 -7.35 -11.96 -6.59
N GLY A 265 -6.48 -11.03 -6.95
CA GLY A 265 -5.08 -11.32 -7.24
C GLY A 265 -4.29 -11.83 -6.04
N SER A 266 -4.55 -11.25 -4.84
CA SER A 266 -3.95 -11.76 -3.60
C SER A 266 -4.35 -13.20 -3.31
N LEU A 267 -5.61 -13.57 -3.54
CA LEU A 267 -6.07 -14.96 -3.37
C LEU A 267 -5.42 -15.92 -4.37
N VAL A 268 -5.17 -15.47 -5.60
CA VAL A 268 -4.43 -16.28 -6.59
C VAL A 268 -3.01 -16.57 -6.07
N LEU A 269 -2.26 -15.55 -5.65
CA LEU A 269 -0.90 -15.72 -5.14
C LEU A 269 -0.86 -16.47 -3.79
N PHE A 270 -1.81 -16.17 -2.92
CA PHE A 270 -1.98 -16.91 -1.66
C PHE A 270 -2.23 -18.41 -1.91
N GLY A 271 -3.00 -18.75 -2.95
CA GLY A 271 -3.20 -20.12 -3.36
C GLY A 271 -1.92 -20.85 -3.77
N ALA A 272 -1.04 -20.16 -4.50
CA ALA A 272 0.28 -20.70 -4.83
C ALA A 272 1.14 -20.91 -3.58
N MET A 273 1.15 -19.93 -2.68
CA MET A 273 1.85 -20.03 -1.39
C MET A 273 1.32 -21.20 -0.54
N VAL A 274 0.01 -21.40 -0.48
CA VAL A 274 -0.61 -22.53 0.24
C VAL A 274 -0.26 -23.87 -0.41
N SER A 275 -0.18 -23.95 -1.74
CA SER A 275 0.29 -25.16 -2.44
C SER A 275 1.72 -25.53 -2.00
N PHE A 276 2.61 -24.55 -1.93
CA PHE A 276 3.96 -24.76 -1.42
C PHE A 276 3.96 -25.14 0.06
N MET A 277 3.19 -24.46 0.89
CA MET A 277 3.09 -24.73 2.32
C MET A 277 2.65 -26.20 2.61
N LEU A 278 1.67 -26.70 1.88
CA LEU A 278 1.18 -28.08 2.06
C LEU A 278 2.15 -29.15 1.52
N TRP A 279 3.03 -28.79 0.61
CA TRP A 279 4.11 -29.67 0.14
C TRP A 279 5.26 -29.75 1.15
N ARG A 280 5.52 -28.68 1.93
CA ARG A 280 6.59 -28.65 2.93
C ARG A 280 6.34 -29.63 4.07
N PRO A 281 7.37 -30.30 4.62
CA PRO A 281 7.23 -31.07 5.86
C PRO A 281 6.75 -30.17 7.01
N GLU A 282 5.82 -30.66 7.83
CA GLU A 282 5.27 -29.90 8.98
C GLU A 282 6.35 -29.37 9.92
N GLU A 283 7.42 -30.10 10.12
CA GLU A 283 8.57 -29.74 10.96
C GLU A 283 9.33 -28.52 10.47
N SER A 284 9.18 -28.17 9.18
CA SER A 284 9.82 -26.99 8.56
C SER A 284 8.95 -25.74 8.63
N LEU A 285 7.69 -25.85 9.07
CA LEU A 285 6.76 -24.74 9.17
C LEU A 285 6.79 -24.09 10.55
N ASN A 286 6.93 -22.76 10.58
CA ASN A 286 6.98 -21.98 11.81
C ASN A 286 5.76 -21.04 11.90
N LEU A 287 4.65 -21.51 12.46
CA LEU A 287 3.41 -20.74 12.51
C LEU A 287 3.38 -19.67 13.62
N TRP A 288 4.18 -19.82 14.69
CA TRP A 288 4.14 -18.90 15.82
C TRP A 288 4.57 -17.45 15.49
N PRO A 289 5.55 -17.18 14.57
CA PRO A 289 5.88 -15.82 14.21
C PRO A 289 4.69 -15.07 13.60
N LEU A 290 3.90 -15.77 12.77
CA LEU A 290 2.69 -15.20 12.16
C LEU A 290 1.71 -14.71 13.23
N ALA A 291 1.48 -15.49 14.29
CA ALA A 291 0.58 -15.10 15.38
C ALA A 291 1.07 -13.84 16.12
N VAL A 292 2.37 -13.69 16.34
CA VAL A 292 2.95 -12.53 17.05
C VAL A 292 2.98 -11.31 16.12
N VAL A 293 3.54 -11.46 14.92
CA VAL A 293 3.81 -10.36 13.98
C VAL A 293 2.53 -9.76 13.41
N ILE A 294 1.50 -10.57 13.18
CA ILE A 294 0.19 -10.10 12.74
C ILE A 294 -0.70 -9.73 13.94
N GLY A 295 -0.67 -10.53 15.01
CA GLY A 295 -1.56 -10.36 16.15
C GLY A 295 -1.32 -9.06 16.92
N ALA A 296 -0.06 -8.70 17.18
CA ALA A 296 0.26 -7.49 17.94
C ALA A 296 -0.19 -6.20 17.23
N PRO A 297 0.13 -5.96 15.92
CA PRO A 297 -0.40 -4.81 15.19
C PRO A 297 -1.93 -4.83 15.10
N ALA A 298 -2.56 -5.99 14.90
CA ALA A 298 -4.02 -6.08 14.82
C ALA A 298 -4.70 -5.66 16.13
N VAL A 299 -4.18 -6.08 17.27
CA VAL A 299 -4.67 -5.66 18.60
C VAL A 299 -4.50 -4.15 18.78
N LEU A 300 -3.35 -3.60 18.38
CA LEU A 300 -3.11 -2.15 18.48
C LEU A 300 -4.07 -1.37 17.58
N VAL A 301 -4.25 -1.77 16.32
CA VAL A 301 -5.21 -1.13 15.40
C VAL A 301 -6.62 -1.17 16.00
N TYR A 302 -7.02 -2.32 16.51
CA TYR A 302 -8.31 -2.44 17.17
C TYR A 302 -8.46 -1.44 18.34
N ALA A 303 -7.45 -1.34 19.18
CA ALA A 303 -7.45 -0.39 20.31
C ALA A 303 -7.46 1.06 19.83
N MET A 304 -6.68 1.42 18.79
CA MET A 304 -6.67 2.77 18.20
C MET A 304 -8.03 3.13 17.64
N VAL A 305 -8.65 2.25 16.85
CA VAL A 305 -9.97 2.49 16.26
C VAL A 305 -11.03 2.63 17.34
N GLN A 306 -11.07 1.74 18.34
CA GLN A 306 -12.02 1.83 19.46
C GLN A 306 -11.88 3.13 20.23
N HIS A 307 -10.65 3.60 20.44
CA HIS A 307 -10.38 4.83 21.17
C HIS A 307 -10.78 6.08 20.38
N GLY A 308 -10.59 6.06 19.06
CA GLY A 308 -10.78 7.22 18.19
C GLY A 308 -12.15 7.33 17.53
N GLN A 309 -12.91 6.23 17.44
CA GLN A 309 -14.11 6.14 16.60
C GLN A 309 -15.19 7.17 16.98
N GLU A 310 -15.49 7.33 18.27
CA GLU A 310 -16.50 8.29 18.73
C GLU A 310 -16.16 9.72 18.32
N ALA A 311 -14.90 10.13 18.51
CA ALA A 311 -14.43 11.46 18.12
C ALA A 311 -14.43 11.66 16.59
N ALA A 312 -14.07 10.61 15.84
CA ALA A 312 -14.11 10.65 14.37
C ALA A 312 -15.55 10.76 13.85
N ASP A 313 -16.49 10.02 14.43
CA ASP A 313 -17.90 10.06 14.07
C ASP A 313 -18.53 11.43 14.39
N GLU A 314 -18.17 12.04 15.53
CA GLU A 314 -18.63 13.39 15.91
C GLU A 314 -18.13 14.44 14.90
N LEU A 315 -16.85 14.42 14.53
CA LEU A 315 -16.32 15.32 13.49
C LEU A 315 -16.99 15.07 12.13
N ALA A 316 -17.19 13.82 11.78
CA ALA A 316 -17.84 13.45 10.53
C ALA A 316 -19.30 13.90 10.45
N ALA A 317 -20.05 13.89 11.56
CA ALA A 317 -21.41 14.41 11.63
C ALA A 317 -21.48 15.93 11.28
N HIS A 318 -20.37 16.65 11.47
CA HIS A 318 -20.21 18.05 11.06
C HIS A 318 -19.56 18.19 9.66
N GLY A 319 -19.31 17.10 8.94
CA GLY A 319 -18.65 17.11 7.64
C GLY A 319 -17.13 17.42 7.71
N ILE A 320 -16.51 17.23 8.87
CA ILE A 320 -15.13 17.57 9.16
C ILE A 320 -14.29 16.28 9.19
N ILE A 321 -13.08 16.37 8.65
CA ILE A 321 -12.05 15.34 8.77
C ILE A 321 -10.91 15.94 9.59
N ALA A 322 -10.49 15.31 10.68
CA ALA A 322 -9.38 15.82 11.49
C ALA A 322 -8.10 15.95 10.65
N GLY A 323 -7.43 17.09 10.77
CA GLY A 323 -6.23 17.41 10.01
C GLY A 323 -6.48 17.87 8.56
N VAL A 324 -7.73 18.00 8.11
CA VAL A 324 -8.08 18.58 6.80
C VAL A 324 -8.85 19.86 7.02
N LEU A 325 -8.34 20.97 6.52
CA LEU A 325 -8.94 22.29 6.65
C LEU A 325 -10.20 22.42 5.79
N PRO A 326 -11.17 23.26 6.20
CA PRO A 326 -12.34 23.58 5.39
C PRO A 326 -11.95 24.10 3.99
N PRO A 327 -12.82 23.89 2.96
CA PRO A 327 -12.55 24.42 1.63
C PRO A 327 -12.29 25.93 1.62
N ARG A 328 -11.24 26.36 0.91
CA ARG A 328 -10.79 27.75 0.77
C ARG A 328 -10.16 28.38 2.02
N MET A 329 -9.89 27.63 3.05
CA MET A 329 -9.16 28.09 4.23
C MET A 329 -7.69 27.66 4.07
N THR A 330 -6.75 28.61 4.21
CA THR A 330 -5.32 28.31 4.32
C THR A 330 -4.97 27.99 5.76
N GLU A 331 -3.79 27.36 5.97
CA GLU A 331 -3.31 27.05 7.31
C GLU A 331 -3.15 28.32 8.17
N GLU A 332 -2.61 29.40 7.60
CA GLU A 332 -2.45 30.68 8.27
C GLU A 332 -3.79 31.25 8.75
N GLN A 333 -4.81 31.24 7.86
CA GLN A 333 -6.17 31.68 8.21
C GLN A 333 -6.81 30.81 9.31
N TYR A 334 -6.53 29.50 9.28
CA TYR A 334 -7.03 28.59 10.30
C TYR A 334 -6.38 28.87 11.66
N LEU A 335 -5.07 29.06 11.69
CA LEU A 335 -4.32 29.34 12.92
C LEU A 335 -4.79 30.65 13.57
N ASP A 336 -5.05 31.69 12.77
CA ASP A 336 -5.52 32.98 13.24
C ASP A 336 -7.02 33.01 13.57
N SER A 337 -7.78 32.01 13.13
CA SER A 337 -9.22 31.97 13.37
C SER A 337 -9.54 31.66 14.84
N SER A 338 -10.66 32.23 15.33
CA SER A 338 -11.26 31.88 16.60
C SER A 338 -12.75 31.55 16.35
N SER A 339 -13.04 30.26 16.20
CA SER A 339 -14.37 29.77 15.89
C SER A 339 -14.70 28.54 16.73
N LYS A 340 -15.99 28.33 17.01
CA LYS A 340 -16.47 27.11 17.70
C LYS A 340 -16.14 25.84 16.94
N GLU A 341 -16.06 25.91 15.60
CA GLU A 341 -15.69 24.82 14.75
C GLU A 341 -14.23 24.43 14.96
N LYS A 342 -13.31 25.42 15.06
CA LYS A 342 -11.90 25.17 15.41
C LYS A 342 -11.77 24.57 16.81
N ASP A 343 -12.49 25.10 17.79
CA ASP A 343 -12.45 24.56 19.16
C ASP A 343 -12.92 23.09 19.19
N LEU A 344 -13.96 22.75 18.43
CA LEU A 344 -14.43 21.37 18.27
C LEU A 344 -13.34 20.48 17.63
N ILE A 345 -12.76 20.92 16.52
CA ILE A 345 -11.70 20.19 15.82
C ILE A 345 -10.54 19.91 16.78
N GLU A 346 -10.02 20.94 17.43
CA GLU A 346 -8.84 20.82 18.31
C GLU A 346 -9.11 19.96 19.54
N SER A 347 -10.34 19.96 20.06
CA SER A 347 -10.71 19.12 21.22
C SER A 347 -10.81 17.63 20.91
N LEU A 348 -11.17 17.26 19.67
CA LEU A 348 -11.40 15.86 19.26
C LEU A 348 -10.27 15.28 18.41
N ARG A 349 -9.46 16.13 17.78
CA ARG A 349 -8.50 15.79 16.76
C ARG A 349 -7.54 14.66 17.15
N SER A 350 -6.91 14.76 18.32
CA SER A 350 -5.93 13.79 18.78
C SER A 350 -6.50 12.37 18.94
N LYS A 351 -7.79 12.28 19.31
CA LYS A 351 -8.49 10.99 19.39
C LYS A 351 -8.98 10.54 18.01
N ALA A 352 -9.63 11.42 17.25
CA ALA A 352 -10.21 11.11 15.95
C ALA A 352 -9.17 10.55 14.96
N VAL A 353 -7.94 11.09 14.95
CA VAL A 353 -6.85 10.63 14.08
C VAL A 353 -6.53 9.16 14.28
N MET A 354 -6.68 8.61 15.49
CA MET A 354 -6.42 7.19 15.75
C MET A 354 -7.38 6.26 15.01
N ALA A 355 -8.57 6.72 14.62
CA ALA A 355 -9.54 5.92 13.86
C ALA A 355 -9.38 6.03 12.35
N TYR A 356 -8.47 6.87 11.84
CA TYR A 356 -8.30 7.04 10.40
C TYR A 356 -7.28 6.07 9.80
N PRO A 357 -7.60 5.43 8.67
CA PRO A 357 -6.68 4.54 7.93
C PRO A 357 -5.31 5.14 7.63
N VAL A 358 -5.24 6.44 7.32
CA VAL A 358 -3.97 7.15 7.07
C VAL A 358 -3.03 7.19 8.28
N ALA A 359 -3.53 6.95 9.48
CA ALA A 359 -2.74 6.91 10.71
C ALA A 359 -2.52 5.47 11.18
N PHE A 360 -3.58 4.67 11.38
CA PHE A 360 -3.42 3.35 12.00
C PHE A 360 -2.75 2.33 11.07
N LEU A 361 -2.94 2.38 9.74
CA LEU A 361 -2.30 1.43 8.82
C LEU A 361 -0.78 1.63 8.76
N PRO A 362 -0.24 2.86 8.59
CA PRO A 362 1.21 3.07 8.71
C PRO A 362 1.79 2.65 10.06
N VAL A 363 1.12 2.97 11.17
CA VAL A 363 1.56 2.55 12.51
C VAL A 363 1.63 1.03 12.60
N ALA A 364 0.58 0.33 12.15
CA ALA A 364 0.57 -1.14 12.09
C ALA A 364 1.71 -1.69 11.25
N GLY A 365 1.97 -1.08 10.08
CA GLY A 365 3.06 -1.47 9.19
C GLY A 365 4.43 -1.36 9.85
N GLN A 366 4.72 -0.26 10.55
CA GLN A 366 6.00 -0.11 11.24
C GLN A 366 6.20 -1.17 12.33
N ILE A 367 5.16 -1.50 13.09
CA ILE A 367 5.25 -2.51 14.14
C ILE A 367 5.42 -3.90 13.54
N LEU A 368 4.70 -4.20 12.46
CA LEU A 368 4.78 -5.46 11.75
C LEU A 368 6.20 -5.71 11.23
N ASP A 369 6.78 -4.72 10.56
CA ASP A 369 8.16 -4.76 10.05
C ASP A 369 9.18 -4.92 11.20
N GLY A 370 9.06 -4.10 12.25
CA GLY A 370 9.95 -4.21 13.40
C GLY A 370 9.92 -5.58 14.07
N LEU A 371 8.73 -6.17 14.27
CA LEU A 371 8.59 -7.49 14.87
C LEU A 371 9.09 -8.61 13.96
N ALA A 372 8.80 -8.54 12.65
CA ALA A 372 9.25 -9.52 11.68
C ALA A 372 10.77 -9.56 11.60
N THR A 373 11.42 -8.39 11.49
CA THR A 373 12.88 -8.24 11.48
C THR A 373 13.50 -8.77 12.78
N TRP A 374 12.98 -8.37 13.92
CA TRP A 374 13.50 -8.85 15.22
C TRP A 374 13.44 -10.38 15.32
N ILE A 375 12.28 -10.96 15.06
CA ILE A 375 12.10 -12.42 15.14
C ILE A 375 12.99 -13.10 14.10
N GLY A 376 13.07 -12.59 12.88
CA GLY A 376 13.88 -13.15 11.81
C GLY A 376 15.37 -13.20 12.16
N ILE A 377 15.92 -12.14 12.72
CA ILE A 377 17.34 -12.06 13.03
C ILE A 377 17.67 -12.82 14.32
N ASP A 378 17.00 -12.50 15.43
CA ASP A 378 17.39 -13.03 16.74
C ASP A 378 17.01 -14.51 16.95
N TYR A 379 15.95 -15.01 16.30
CA TYR A 379 15.47 -16.38 16.45
C TYR A 379 15.74 -17.30 15.27
N PHE A 380 15.85 -16.75 14.05
CA PHE A 380 16.03 -17.54 12.82
C PHE A 380 17.38 -17.32 12.14
N GLY A 381 18.18 -16.35 12.63
CA GLY A 381 19.53 -16.09 12.12
C GLY A 381 19.55 -15.40 10.75
N TYR A 382 18.49 -14.68 10.38
CA TYR A 382 18.45 -13.88 9.18
C TYR A 382 19.40 -12.66 9.30
N HIS A 383 19.72 -12.05 8.17
CA HIS A 383 20.59 -10.88 8.14
C HIS A 383 19.83 -9.69 7.56
N GLU A 384 20.03 -8.51 8.17
CA GLU A 384 19.46 -7.26 7.68
C GLU A 384 20.28 -6.75 6.49
N LYS A 385 19.61 -6.46 5.38
CA LYS A 385 20.21 -5.94 4.15
C LYS A 385 20.26 -4.42 4.06
N HIS A 386 19.34 -3.72 4.75
CA HIS A 386 19.25 -2.27 4.70
C HIS A 386 20.28 -1.61 5.60
N VAL A 387 21.09 -0.71 5.03
CA VAL A 387 22.24 -0.08 5.71
C VAL A 387 21.87 0.60 7.02
N VAL A 388 20.76 1.34 7.06
CA VAL A 388 20.32 2.06 8.27
C VAL A 388 19.85 1.10 9.35
N SER A 389 19.08 0.10 8.99
CA SER A 389 18.57 -0.91 9.92
C SER A 389 19.72 -1.74 10.50
N ALA A 390 20.64 -2.20 9.64
CA ALA A 390 21.83 -2.94 10.05
C ALA A 390 22.69 -2.13 11.04
N ALA A 391 22.94 -0.85 10.75
CA ALA A 391 23.71 0.02 11.66
C ALA A 391 23.08 0.18 13.04
N VAL A 392 21.75 0.22 13.15
CA VAL A 392 21.05 0.27 14.44
C VAL A 392 21.15 -1.06 15.18
N ILE A 393 21.01 -2.18 14.47
CA ILE A 393 21.12 -3.53 15.08
C ILE A 393 22.54 -3.77 15.58
N ASP A 394 23.55 -3.45 14.76
CA ASP A 394 24.98 -3.62 15.11
C ASP A 394 25.41 -2.79 16.33
N LEU A 395 24.79 -1.60 16.52
CA LEU A 395 25.10 -0.72 17.64
C LEU A 395 24.70 -1.32 19.00
N PHE A 396 23.69 -2.20 19.04
CA PHE A 396 23.10 -2.71 20.26
C PHE A 396 23.15 -4.26 20.39
N ASP A 397 23.74 -4.94 19.43
CA ASP A 397 23.85 -6.41 19.37
C ASP A 397 22.52 -7.17 19.45
N THR A 398 21.39 -6.54 19.08
CA THR A 398 20.07 -7.20 19.02
C THR A 398 19.12 -6.48 18.07
N ALA A 399 18.39 -7.23 17.28
CA ALA A 399 17.38 -6.68 16.38
C ALA A 399 16.11 -6.16 17.11
N ALA A 400 15.94 -6.44 18.41
CA ALA A 400 14.88 -5.83 19.22
C ALA A 400 14.95 -4.30 19.24
N THR A 401 16.14 -3.71 19.12
CA THR A 401 16.34 -2.25 19.04
C THR A 401 15.74 -1.66 17.78
N PHE A 402 15.77 -2.41 16.69
CA PHE A 402 15.07 -2.00 15.45
C PHE A 402 13.55 -1.97 15.65
N THR A 403 12.97 -2.93 16.38
CA THR A 403 11.54 -2.87 16.76
C THR A 403 11.22 -1.62 17.57
N VAL A 404 12.07 -1.23 18.52
CA VAL A 404 11.91 0.01 19.29
C VAL A 404 11.98 1.25 18.38
N LEU A 405 12.90 1.28 17.43
CA LEU A 405 12.98 2.33 16.42
C LEU A 405 11.70 2.41 15.59
N LYS A 406 11.18 1.27 15.14
CA LYS A 406 9.93 1.20 14.35
C LYS A 406 8.71 1.64 15.16
N LEU A 407 8.64 1.32 16.45
CA LEU A 407 7.62 1.84 17.38
C LEU A 407 7.72 3.36 17.52
N ALA A 408 8.93 3.90 17.64
CA ALA A 408 9.13 5.35 17.69
C ALA A 408 8.69 6.05 16.38
N ILE A 409 9.01 5.45 15.23
CA ILE A 409 8.54 5.94 13.92
C ILE A 409 7.00 5.89 13.86
N GLY A 410 6.37 4.81 14.30
CA GLY A 410 4.91 4.71 14.40
C GLY A 410 4.30 5.82 15.27
N GLY A 411 4.94 6.13 16.42
CA GLY A 411 4.57 7.25 17.28
C GLY A 411 4.72 8.61 16.59
N ILE A 412 5.80 8.82 15.84
CA ILE A 412 6.04 10.05 15.05
C ILE A 412 4.97 10.20 13.95
N ILE A 413 4.60 9.12 13.27
CA ILE A 413 3.55 9.13 12.25
C ILE A 413 2.21 9.57 12.87
N LEU A 414 1.82 8.98 14.00
CA LEU A 414 0.59 9.35 14.70
C LEU A 414 0.63 10.82 15.14
N TRP A 415 1.74 11.25 15.74
CA TRP A 415 1.96 12.64 16.15
C TRP A 415 1.89 13.61 14.96
N PHE A 416 2.52 13.26 13.82
CA PHE A 416 2.44 14.07 12.59
C PHE A 416 1.00 14.28 12.15
N TYR A 417 0.19 13.23 12.00
CA TYR A 417 -1.22 13.36 11.61
C TYR A 417 -2.08 14.10 12.64
N THR A 418 -1.67 14.10 13.91
CA THR A 418 -2.34 14.87 14.96
C THR A 418 -2.07 16.37 14.80
N LEU A 419 -0.89 16.79 14.33
CA LEU A 419 -0.50 18.19 14.20
C LEU A 419 -0.73 18.78 12.80
N ALA A 420 -0.61 17.96 11.75
CA ALA A 420 -0.63 18.45 10.37
C ALA A 420 -1.97 19.06 9.98
N ASN A 421 -1.95 20.25 9.39
CA ASN A 421 -3.10 20.93 8.81
C ASN A 421 -3.00 20.87 7.29
N PHE A 422 -3.66 19.90 6.68
CA PHE A 422 -3.72 19.82 5.22
C PHE A 422 -4.81 20.71 4.68
N GLU A 423 -4.49 21.60 3.75
CA GLU A 423 -5.52 22.33 3.01
C GLU A 423 -6.44 21.34 2.27
N TYR A 424 -7.67 21.75 2.00
CA TYR A 424 -8.66 20.89 1.32
C TYR A 424 -8.13 20.33 -0.02
N ARG A 425 -7.31 21.09 -0.74
CA ARG A 425 -6.64 20.67 -1.98
C ARG A 425 -5.52 19.65 -1.76
N GLN A 426 -4.97 19.54 -0.55
CA GLN A 426 -3.87 18.64 -0.19
C GLN A 426 -4.37 17.28 0.34
N LYS A 427 -5.67 16.96 0.25
CA LYS A 427 -6.21 15.66 0.71
C LYS A 427 -5.53 14.47 0.05
N HIS A 428 -5.19 14.57 -1.25
CA HIS A 428 -4.45 13.51 -1.96
C HIS A 428 -3.03 13.36 -1.42
N LEU A 429 -2.36 14.47 -1.09
CA LEU A 429 -1.02 14.42 -0.49
C LEU A 429 -1.07 13.74 0.88
N ARG A 430 -2.04 14.10 1.73
CA ARG A 430 -2.29 13.43 3.02
C ARG A 430 -2.44 11.91 2.84
N LEU A 431 -3.27 11.50 1.86
CA LEU A 431 -3.51 10.10 1.54
C LEU A 431 -2.24 9.38 1.07
N LEU A 432 -1.47 10.00 0.15
CA LEU A 432 -0.27 9.39 -0.42
C LEU A 432 0.89 9.30 0.57
N ILE A 433 1.00 10.24 1.52
CA ILE A 433 1.92 10.11 2.66
C ILE A 433 1.56 8.87 3.48
N GLY A 434 0.26 8.70 3.83
CA GLY A 434 -0.20 7.52 4.55
C GLY A 434 0.05 6.22 3.78
N LEU A 435 -0.20 6.23 2.46
CA LEU A 435 0.06 5.08 1.59
C LEU A 435 1.54 4.71 1.56
N ALA A 436 2.42 5.67 1.34
CA ALA A 436 3.87 5.44 1.31
C ALA A 436 4.38 4.86 2.63
N LEU A 437 3.98 5.46 3.75
CA LEU A 437 4.37 5.00 5.08
C LEU A 437 3.79 3.62 5.44
N MET A 438 2.58 3.31 4.96
CA MET A 438 1.97 1.99 5.09
C MET A 438 2.76 0.94 4.30
N VAL A 439 3.04 1.20 3.03
CA VAL A 439 3.73 0.23 2.15
C VAL A 439 5.14 -0.05 2.63
N VAL A 440 5.91 1.00 2.97
CA VAL A 440 7.31 0.88 3.44
C VAL A 440 7.43 0.06 4.73
N GLY A 441 6.40 0.06 5.59
CA GLY A 441 6.41 -0.79 6.80
C GLY A 441 5.74 -2.15 6.56
N MET A 442 4.57 -2.17 5.92
CA MET A 442 3.74 -3.38 5.90
C MET A 442 4.22 -4.41 4.87
N ALA A 443 4.70 -4.00 3.69
CA ALA A 443 5.11 -4.94 2.65
C ALA A 443 6.33 -5.78 3.07
N PRO A 444 7.46 -5.20 3.51
CA PRO A 444 8.61 -5.99 3.96
C PRO A 444 8.27 -6.86 5.17
N GLY A 445 7.56 -6.30 6.16
CA GLY A 445 7.22 -7.08 7.35
C GLY A 445 6.28 -8.26 7.07
N LEU A 446 5.33 -8.13 6.12
CA LEU A 446 4.50 -9.25 5.66
C LEU A 446 5.34 -10.29 4.93
N ARG A 447 6.21 -9.88 4.00
CA ARG A 447 7.11 -10.79 3.30
C ARG A 447 7.94 -11.58 4.29
N ASP A 448 8.61 -10.89 5.21
CA ASP A 448 9.51 -11.51 6.18
C ASP A 448 8.80 -12.53 7.07
N VAL A 449 7.64 -12.18 7.65
CA VAL A 449 6.92 -13.14 8.50
C VAL A 449 6.41 -14.36 7.73
N LEU A 450 6.03 -14.20 6.46
CA LEU A 450 5.61 -15.32 5.62
C LEU A 450 6.79 -16.21 5.21
N ARG A 451 7.97 -15.62 4.96
CA ARG A 451 9.23 -16.37 4.77
C ARG A 451 9.60 -17.17 6.00
N LEU A 452 9.55 -16.55 7.19
CA LEU A 452 9.77 -17.24 8.46
C LEU A 452 8.81 -18.40 8.65
N MET A 453 7.52 -18.19 8.30
CA MET A 453 6.50 -19.23 8.39
C MET A 453 6.83 -20.43 7.49
N LEU A 454 7.28 -20.19 6.27
CA LEU A 454 7.54 -21.24 5.27
C LEU A 454 8.96 -21.82 5.35
N GLY A 455 9.88 -21.16 6.00
CA GLY A 455 11.29 -21.54 6.04
C GLY A 455 12.00 -21.35 4.70
N VAL A 456 11.74 -20.22 4.00
CA VAL A 456 12.35 -19.84 2.70
C VAL A 456 13.12 -18.55 2.83
#